data_df61f2e3a4e51cd35bbed7b6803ca27b
#
_entry.id   df61f2e3a4e51cd35bbed7b6803ca27b
#
_cell.length_a   1.000
_cell.length_b   1.000
_cell.length_c   1.000
_cell.angle_alpha   90.00
_cell.angle_beta   90.00
_cell.angle_gamma   90.00
#
_symmetry.space_group_name_H-M   'P 1'
#
loop_
_entity.id
_entity.type
_entity.pdbx_description
1 polymer ?
#
loop_
_entity_poly.entity_id
_entity_poly.type
_entity_poly.pdbx_seq_one_letter_code
_entity_poly.pdbx_strand_id
1 'polypeptide(L)'
;MREPGEELAGHPDRLRWNARYAEGAGASFVPHPLAVRALSVPPPDGPVADLASGLSGAALLAAGAGRNVTAVDISDVALSLLGAECARRGLRDQIIPVQADLREWRPAGACYALVLCTGYWDRAVFATAMTAVAPGGLLGWEAFTAEARHARPGLCPQWCLAEGEPASLLGAGFEVLDVRELPDSQRGPKRAMLARRHAMPGRARAPGPRTRSARTEVARPGPGG
;
A
#
# COMPACT_ATOMS: atom_id res chain seq x y z
N MET A 1 -17.88 22.66 -8.60
CA MET A 1 -16.98 21.55 -8.20
C MET A 1 -17.85 20.62 -7.40
N ARG A 2 -18.15 19.41 -7.91
CA ARG A 2 -18.98 18.42 -7.20
C ARG A 2 -18.19 17.87 -6.01
N GLU A 3 -18.87 17.60 -4.92
CA GLU A 3 -18.25 16.93 -3.77
C GLU A 3 -17.76 15.54 -4.19
N PRO A 4 -16.58 15.08 -3.74
CA PRO A 4 -16.02 13.79 -4.15
C PRO A 4 -16.92 12.57 -3.95
N GLY A 5 -17.96 12.67 -3.12
CA GLY A 5 -18.94 11.61 -2.87
C GLY A 5 -20.14 11.56 -3.84
N GLU A 6 -20.45 12.64 -4.56
CA GLU A 6 -21.63 12.69 -5.43
C GLU A 6 -21.45 11.82 -6.69
N GLU A 7 -20.24 11.75 -7.26
CA GLU A 7 -19.95 10.98 -8.47
C GLU A 7 -20.07 9.46 -8.23
N LEU A 8 -19.86 9.00 -6.99
CA LEU A 8 -19.94 7.59 -6.63
C LEU A 8 -21.29 7.20 -6.03
N ALA A 9 -22.25 8.13 -5.87
CA ALA A 9 -23.50 7.88 -5.16
C ALA A 9 -24.28 6.66 -5.71
N GLY A 10 -24.35 6.51 -7.02
CA GLY A 10 -25.01 5.40 -7.72
C GLY A 10 -24.09 4.26 -8.15
N HIS A 11 -22.80 4.26 -7.77
CA HIS A 11 -21.86 3.27 -8.25
C HIS A 11 -22.21 1.85 -7.76
N PRO A 12 -22.37 0.83 -8.64
CA PRO A 12 -22.83 -0.50 -8.24
C PRO A 12 -21.97 -1.16 -7.16
N ASP A 13 -20.64 -1.04 -7.26
CA ASP A 13 -19.73 -1.60 -6.26
C ASP A 13 -19.84 -0.88 -4.91
N ARG A 14 -19.99 0.46 -4.91
CA ARG A 14 -20.24 1.20 -3.67
C ARG A 14 -21.51 0.69 -2.97
N LEU A 15 -22.62 0.61 -3.69
CA LEU A 15 -23.89 0.15 -3.13
C LEU A 15 -23.78 -1.28 -2.58
N ARG A 16 -23.15 -2.18 -3.33
CA ARG A 16 -22.92 -3.56 -2.94
C ARG A 16 -22.08 -3.68 -1.67
N TRP A 17 -20.94 -2.96 -1.60
CA TRP A 17 -20.07 -3.04 -0.46
C TRP A 17 -20.63 -2.31 0.76
N ASN A 18 -21.31 -1.19 0.57
CA ASN A 18 -22.01 -0.48 1.66
C ASN A 18 -23.05 -1.39 2.34
N ALA A 19 -23.90 -2.08 1.56
CA ALA A 19 -24.85 -3.02 2.10
C ALA A 19 -24.17 -4.10 2.94
N ARG A 20 -23.09 -4.69 2.42
CA ARG A 20 -22.33 -5.72 3.13
C ARG A 20 -21.71 -5.23 4.45
N TYR A 21 -21.13 -4.03 4.47
CA TYR A 21 -20.53 -3.48 5.69
C TYR A 21 -21.58 -3.01 6.69
N ALA A 22 -22.73 -2.51 6.24
CA ALA A 22 -23.85 -2.14 7.10
C ALA A 22 -24.46 -3.33 7.84
N GLU A 23 -24.49 -4.51 7.20
CA GLU A 23 -24.98 -5.76 7.82
C GLU A 23 -24.04 -6.30 8.91
N GLY A 24 -22.87 -5.68 9.12
CA GLY A 24 -21.87 -6.12 10.10
C GLY A 24 -21.23 -7.48 9.78
N ALA A 25 -21.46 -8.02 8.58
CA ALA A 25 -21.00 -9.33 8.18
C ALA A 25 -19.46 -9.42 8.18
N GLY A 26 -18.89 -9.96 9.27
CA GLY A 26 -17.46 -10.20 9.39
C GLY A 26 -16.64 -8.95 9.68
N ALA A 27 -17.20 -7.96 10.37
CA ALA A 27 -16.46 -6.78 10.83
C ALA A 27 -15.28 -7.19 11.71
N SER A 28 -14.09 -7.22 11.14
CA SER A 28 -12.86 -7.56 11.84
C SER A 28 -11.76 -6.62 11.40
N PHE A 29 -11.13 -5.98 12.38
CA PHE A 29 -9.94 -5.16 12.19
C PHE A 29 -8.64 -5.96 12.44
N VAL A 30 -8.69 -7.28 12.25
CA VAL A 30 -7.51 -8.13 12.34
C VAL A 30 -6.61 -7.86 11.12
N PRO A 31 -5.32 -7.58 11.32
CA PRO A 31 -4.41 -7.38 10.21
C PRO A 31 -4.31 -8.60 9.32
N HIS A 32 -4.35 -8.38 8.02
CA HIS A 32 -4.16 -9.45 7.05
C HIS A 32 -2.74 -10.03 7.15
N PRO A 33 -2.53 -11.37 7.04
CA PRO A 33 -1.19 -11.98 7.14
C PRO A 33 -0.16 -11.38 6.18
N LEU A 34 -0.57 -11.02 4.95
CA LEU A 34 0.31 -10.34 3.99
C LEU A 34 0.77 -8.98 4.52
N ALA A 35 -0.09 -8.20 5.19
CA ALA A 35 0.28 -6.92 5.78
C ALA A 35 1.28 -7.09 6.92
N VAL A 36 1.06 -8.07 7.81
CA VAL A 36 2.00 -8.41 8.89
C VAL A 36 3.37 -8.76 8.31
N ARG A 37 3.39 -9.59 7.27
CA ARG A 37 4.61 -9.97 6.59
C ARG A 37 5.30 -8.78 5.91
N ALA A 38 4.55 -7.97 5.16
CA ALA A 38 5.10 -6.81 4.46
C ALA A 38 5.74 -5.80 5.43
N LEU A 39 5.13 -5.58 6.58
CA LEU A 39 5.65 -4.69 7.62
C LEU A 39 6.81 -5.30 8.42
N SER A 40 7.00 -6.64 8.41
CA SER A 40 8.17 -7.29 8.99
C SER A 40 9.42 -7.22 8.09
N VAL A 41 9.24 -6.98 6.79
CA VAL A 41 10.34 -6.71 5.86
C VAL A 41 10.60 -5.21 5.87
N PRO A 42 11.79 -4.72 6.28
CA PRO A 42 12.00 -3.28 6.40
C PRO A 42 11.75 -2.55 5.07
N PRO A 43 10.65 -1.81 4.91
CA PRO A 43 10.46 -0.90 3.80
C PRO A 43 11.24 0.39 4.07
N PRO A 44 11.53 1.22 3.06
CA PRO A 44 12.07 2.55 3.29
C PRO A 44 11.09 3.38 4.14
N ASP A 45 11.57 4.49 4.68
CA ASP A 45 10.68 5.46 5.31
C ASP A 45 9.69 6.01 4.30
N GLY A 46 8.47 6.26 4.74
CA GLY A 46 7.43 6.81 3.88
C GLY A 46 6.03 6.29 4.19
N PRO A 47 5.01 6.83 3.50
CA PRO A 47 3.62 6.46 3.71
C PRO A 47 3.30 5.06 3.16
N VAL A 48 2.17 4.54 3.61
CA VAL A 48 1.57 3.28 3.15
C VAL A 48 0.28 3.60 2.40
N ALA A 49 0.05 2.94 1.26
CA ALA A 49 -1.26 2.91 0.61
C ALA A 49 -1.90 1.53 0.85
N ASP A 50 -3.13 1.53 1.32
CA ASP A 50 -3.95 0.34 1.47
C ASP A 50 -5.16 0.44 0.54
N LEU A 51 -5.16 -0.37 -0.51
CA LEU A 51 -6.10 -0.30 -1.63
C LEU A 51 -7.20 -1.35 -1.46
N ALA A 52 -8.45 -0.99 -1.76
CA ALA A 52 -9.64 -1.76 -1.40
C ALA A 52 -9.62 -2.10 0.10
N SER A 53 -9.37 -1.07 0.91
CA SER A 53 -8.99 -1.23 2.31
C SER A 53 -10.09 -1.85 3.17
N GLY A 54 -11.35 -1.57 2.88
CA GLY A 54 -12.46 -2.03 3.70
C GLY A 54 -12.28 -1.66 5.19
N LEU A 55 -12.52 -2.63 6.07
CA LEU A 55 -12.25 -2.53 7.51
C LEU A 55 -10.78 -2.86 7.80
N SER A 56 -9.87 -1.98 7.40
CA SER A 56 -8.45 -2.27 7.32
C SER A 56 -7.74 -2.46 8.65
N GLY A 57 -7.55 -3.72 9.05
CA GLY A 57 -6.57 -4.06 10.08
C GLY A 57 -5.12 -3.78 9.64
N ALA A 58 -4.84 -3.81 8.33
CA ALA A 58 -3.53 -3.49 7.76
C ALA A 58 -3.17 -2.00 7.96
N ALA A 59 -4.11 -1.09 7.67
CA ALA A 59 -3.94 0.33 7.93
C ALA A 59 -3.71 0.62 9.41
N LEU A 60 -4.50 -0.01 10.30
CA LEU A 60 -4.32 0.14 11.75
C LEU A 60 -2.98 -0.37 12.24
N LEU A 61 -2.49 -1.51 11.70
CA LEU A 61 -1.18 -2.05 12.04
C LEU A 61 -0.05 -1.11 11.59
N ALA A 62 -0.11 -0.60 10.36
CA ALA A 62 0.89 0.32 9.82
C ALA A 62 0.90 1.65 10.59
N ALA A 63 -0.28 2.21 10.88
CA ALA A 63 -0.41 3.43 11.67
C ALA A 63 0.10 3.26 13.10
N GLY A 64 -0.19 2.12 13.74
CA GLY A 64 0.34 1.77 15.06
C GLY A 64 1.87 1.62 15.08
N ALA A 65 2.48 1.34 13.94
CA ALA A 65 3.94 1.36 13.73
C ALA A 65 4.48 2.75 13.35
N GLY A 66 3.67 3.83 13.48
CA GLY A 66 4.06 5.22 13.23
C GLY A 66 4.06 5.63 11.75
N ARG A 67 3.44 4.85 10.86
CA ARG A 67 3.35 5.17 9.43
C ARG A 67 2.12 5.99 9.12
N ASN A 68 2.25 6.98 8.22
CA ASN A 68 1.09 7.61 7.61
C ASN A 68 0.48 6.65 6.59
N VAL A 69 -0.84 6.48 6.61
CA VAL A 69 -1.56 5.54 5.76
C VAL A 69 -2.64 6.26 4.95
N THR A 70 -2.67 6.00 3.65
CA THR A 70 -3.82 6.35 2.80
C THR A 70 -4.64 5.08 2.60
N ALA A 71 -5.84 5.03 3.20
CA ALA A 71 -6.78 3.93 3.06
C ALA A 71 -7.81 4.26 1.98
N VAL A 72 -7.73 3.57 0.85
CA VAL A 72 -8.57 3.83 -0.33
C VAL A 72 -9.63 2.76 -0.47
N ASP A 73 -10.89 3.14 -0.48
CA ASP A 73 -12.02 2.23 -0.73
C ASP A 73 -13.16 2.96 -1.43
N ILE A 74 -13.98 2.22 -2.15
CA ILE A 74 -15.20 2.76 -2.77
C ILE A 74 -16.34 2.92 -1.76
N SER A 75 -16.31 2.13 -0.66
CA SER A 75 -17.34 2.11 0.38
C SER A 75 -17.09 3.19 1.42
N ASP A 76 -17.92 4.20 1.44
CA ASP A 76 -17.93 5.22 2.49
C ASP A 76 -18.35 4.66 3.85
N VAL A 77 -19.19 3.61 3.87
CA VAL A 77 -19.54 2.91 5.11
C VAL A 77 -18.31 2.24 5.72
N ALA A 78 -17.51 1.52 4.92
CA ALA A 78 -16.27 0.90 5.40
C ALA A 78 -15.29 1.94 5.93
N LEU A 79 -15.08 3.04 5.19
CA LEU A 79 -14.19 4.13 5.59
C LEU A 79 -14.67 4.83 6.87
N SER A 80 -15.99 5.00 7.04
CA SER A 80 -16.56 5.55 8.27
C SER A 80 -16.30 4.64 9.48
N LEU A 81 -16.51 3.33 9.32
CA LEU A 81 -16.22 2.34 10.37
C LEU A 81 -14.72 2.30 10.71
N LEU A 82 -13.85 2.35 9.70
CA LEU A 82 -12.40 2.47 9.90
C LEU A 82 -12.07 3.75 10.67
N GLY A 83 -12.65 4.88 10.28
CA GLY A 83 -12.45 6.17 10.96
C GLY A 83 -12.85 6.15 12.44
N ALA A 84 -13.98 5.49 12.76
CA ALA A 84 -14.41 5.30 14.14
C ALA A 84 -13.41 4.46 14.94
N GLU A 85 -12.90 3.37 14.34
CA GLU A 85 -11.90 2.51 14.99
C GLU A 85 -10.55 3.23 15.14
N CYS A 86 -10.14 4.04 14.15
CA CYS A 86 -8.95 4.90 14.26
C CYS A 86 -9.07 5.87 15.46
N ALA A 87 -10.23 6.50 15.61
CA ALA A 87 -10.48 7.38 16.75
C ALA A 87 -10.38 6.65 18.09
N ARG A 88 -10.97 5.45 18.16
CA ARG A 88 -10.93 4.62 19.37
C ARG A 88 -9.50 4.21 19.76
N ARG A 89 -8.61 4.02 18.76
CA ARG A 89 -7.20 3.66 18.98
C ARG A 89 -6.24 4.85 19.07
N GLY A 90 -6.71 6.09 18.91
CA GLY A 90 -5.85 7.27 18.89
C GLY A 90 -4.97 7.39 17.64
N LEU A 91 -5.41 6.82 16.50
CA LEU A 91 -4.66 6.76 15.24
C LEU A 91 -5.25 7.67 14.14
N ARG A 92 -6.11 8.62 14.51
CA ARG A 92 -6.84 9.45 13.54
C ARG A 92 -5.91 10.28 12.65
N ASP A 93 -4.82 10.76 13.19
CA ASP A 93 -3.89 11.64 12.47
C ASP A 93 -2.95 10.88 11.53
N GLN A 94 -2.84 9.55 11.69
CA GLN A 94 -2.00 8.70 10.86
C GLN A 94 -2.73 8.08 9.66
N ILE A 95 -4.07 8.05 9.66
CA ILE A 95 -4.86 7.40 8.61
C ILE A 95 -5.73 8.40 7.89
N ILE A 96 -5.51 8.54 6.59
CA ILE A 96 -6.28 9.37 5.68
C ILE A 96 -7.21 8.44 4.88
N PRO A 97 -8.53 8.43 5.17
CA PRO A 97 -9.49 7.70 4.36
C PRO A 97 -9.74 8.45 3.04
N VAL A 98 -9.73 7.72 1.93
CA VAL A 98 -10.00 8.25 0.60
C VAL A 98 -11.08 7.41 -0.07
N GLN A 99 -12.26 8.00 -0.30
CA GLN A 99 -13.30 7.34 -1.08
C GLN A 99 -12.99 7.49 -2.57
N ALA A 100 -12.77 6.37 -3.26
CA ALA A 100 -12.50 6.37 -4.70
C ALA A 100 -12.82 5.01 -5.35
N ASP A 101 -13.21 5.03 -6.63
CA ASP A 101 -13.04 3.88 -7.49
C ASP A 101 -11.54 3.72 -7.79
N LEU A 102 -10.97 2.56 -7.52
CA LEU A 102 -9.55 2.30 -7.76
C LEU A 102 -9.15 2.40 -9.24
N ARG A 103 -10.09 2.23 -10.17
CA ARG A 103 -9.86 2.44 -11.60
C ARG A 103 -9.59 3.90 -11.92
N GLU A 104 -10.16 4.80 -11.14
CA GLU A 104 -9.98 6.26 -11.26
C GLU A 104 -8.94 6.82 -10.29
N TRP A 105 -8.50 6.01 -9.31
CA TRP A 105 -7.48 6.45 -8.36
C TRP A 105 -6.14 6.70 -9.05
N ARG A 106 -5.57 7.87 -8.78
CA ARG A 106 -4.28 8.28 -9.35
C ARG A 106 -3.35 8.70 -8.20
N PRO A 107 -2.28 7.92 -7.95
CA PRO A 107 -1.28 8.30 -6.96
C PRO A 107 -0.50 9.53 -7.42
N ALA A 108 -0.03 10.34 -6.46
CA ALA A 108 0.80 11.52 -6.72
C ALA A 108 2.23 11.18 -7.22
N GLY A 109 2.47 9.94 -7.64
CA GLY A 109 3.75 9.41 -8.09
C GLY A 109 4.28 8.31 -7.19
N ALA A 110 5.55 7.95 -7.38
CA ALA A 110 6.22 6.86 -6.67
C ALA A 110 6.60 7.29 -5.24
N CYS A 111 5.64 7.41 -4.34
CA CYS A 111 5.83 7.98 -3.00
C CYS A 111 5.56 7.01 -1.83
N TYR A 112 4.89 5.88 -2.08
CA TYR A 112 4.55 4.95 -1.00
C TYR A 112 5.67 3.95 -0.73
N ALA A 113 6.07 3.87 0.53
CA ALA A 113 7.02 2.87 1.00
C ALA A 113 6.46 1.45 0.97
N LEU A 114 5.13 1.34 1.06
CA LEU A 114 4.39 0.09 0.93
C LEU A 114 3.06 0.37 0.26
N VAL A 115 2.71 -0.41 -0.77
CA VAL A 115 1.37 -0.48 -1.35
C VAL A 115 0.81 -1.86 -1.09
N LEU A 116 -0.35 -1.94 -0.45
CA LEU A 116 -1.06 -3.18 -0.14
C LEU A 116 -2.41 -3.22 -0.85
N CYS A 117 -2.80 -4.40 -1.30
CA CYS A 117 -4.16 -4.69 -1.76
C CYS A 117 -4.50 -6.14 -1.42
N THR A 118 -5.58 -6.38 -0.68
CA THR A 118 -6.00 -7.72 -0.28
C THR A 118 -7.46 -7.97 -0.64
N GLY A 119 -7.69 -9.01 -1.44
CA GLY A 119 -9.05 -9.43 -1.81
C GLY A 119 -9.67 -8.71 -3.02
N TYR A 120 -8.89 -7.89 -3.74
CA TYR A 120 -9.32 -7.20 -4.96
C TYR A 120 -8.35 -7.48 -6.11
N TRP A 121 -8.87 -7.67 -7.32
CA TRP A 121 -8.07 -7.84 -8.54
C TRP A 121 -8.63 -7.06 -9.72
N ASP A 122 -7.79 -6.25 -10.32
CA ASP A 122 -7.95 -5.61 -11.61
C ASP A 122 -6.54 -5.30 -12.14
N ARG A 123 -6.22 -5.74 -13.36
CA ARG A 123 -4.87 -5.59 -13.93
C ARG A 123 -4.46 -4.13 -14.13
N ALA A 124 -5.41 -3.26 -14.50
CA ALA A 124 -5.11 -1.84 -14.69
C ALA A 124 -4.83 -1.16 -13.34
N VAL A 125 -5.59 -1.51 -12.30
CA VAL A 125 -5.35 -1.04 -10.94
C VAL A 125 -4.00 -1.56 -10.43
N PHE A 126 -3.66 -2.83 -10.68
CA PHE A 126 -2.35 -3.39 -10.32
C PHE A 126 -1.20 -2.63 -11.02
N ALA A 127 -1.33 -2.34 -12.32
CA ALA A 127 -0.35 -1.56 -13.06
C ALA A 127 -0.19 -0.13 -12.47
N THR A 128 -1.30 0.52 -12.12
CA THR A 128 -1.28 1.82 -11.44
C THR A 128 -0.59 1.73 -10.08
N ALA A 129 -0.91 0.72 -9.28
CA ALA A 129 -0.31 0.49 -7.97
C ALA A 129 1.21 0.31 -8.02
N MET A 130 1.74 -0.39 -9.05
CA MET A 130 3.18 -0.50 -9.26
C MET A 130 3.85 0.87 -9.42
N THR A 131 3.20 1.82 -10.08
CA THR A 131 3.77 3.18 -10.26
C THR A 131 3.82 3.97 -8.96
N ALA A 132 2.94 3.65 -8.01
CA ALA A 132 2.84 4.32 -6.71
C ALA A 132 3.95 3.92 -5.72
N VAL A 133 4.54 2.74 -5.90
CA VAL A 133 5.60 2.23 -4.99
C VAL A 133 6.86 3.08 -5.13
N ALA A 134 7.40 3.57 -4.03
CA ALA A 134 8.66 4.30 -4.00
C ALA A 134 9.86 3.40 -4.37
N PRO A 135 10.98 3.94 -4.85
CA PRO A 135 12.22 3.17 -5.00
C PRO A 135 12.61 2.48 -3.69
N GLY A 136 12.88 1.18 -3.72
CA GLY A 136 13.11 0.35 -2.54
C GLY A 136 11.86 -0.06 -1.77
N GLY A 137 10.70 0.49 -2.11
CA GLY A 137 9.40 0.20 -1.49
C GLY A 137 8.86 -1.19 -1.82
N LEU A 138 7.81 -1.56 -1.13
CA LEU A 138 7.17 -2.87 -1.22
C LEU A 138 5.79 -2.79 -1.89
N LEU A 139 5.47 -3.83 -2.64
CA LEU A 139 4.14 -4.09 -3.20
C LEU A 139 3.64 -5.43 -2.69
N GLY A 140 2.56 -5.42 -1.91
CA GLY A 140 1.89 -6.62 -1.44
C GLY A 140 0.52 -6.76 -2.11
N TRP A 141 0.24 -7.90 -2.72
CA TRP A 141 -1.03 -8.15 -3.40
C TRP A 141 -1.56 -9.54 -3.12
N GLU A 142 -2.85 -9.64 -2.79
CA GLU A 142 -3.54 -10.92 -2.65
C GLU A 142 -4.88 -10.86 -3.36
N ALA A 143 -5.18 -11.88 -4.16
CA ALA A 143 -6.49 -12.03 -4.77
C ALA A 143 -6.84 -13.51 -5.00
N PHE A 144 -8.10 -13.78 -5.36
CA PHE A 144 -8.55 -15.11 -5.75
C PHE A 144 -7.82 -15.58 -7.01
N THR A 145 -7.51 -16.87 -7.06
CA THR A 145 -7.06 -17.53 -8.30
C THR A 145 -8.26 -18.02 -9.10
N ALA A 146 -8.04 -18.42 -10.34
CA ALA A 146 -9.11 -18.93 -11.21
C ALA A 146 -9.82 -20.17 -10.61
N GLU A 147 -9.10 -20.97 -9.83
CA GLU A 147 -9.63 -22.15 -9.15
C GLU A 147 -10.70 -21.83 -8.12
N ALA A 148 -10.70 -20.61 -7.56
CA ALA A 148 -11.73 -20.17 -6.62
C ALA A 148 -13.14 -20.22 -7.22
N ARG A 149 -13.24 -20.17 -8.55
CA ARG A 149 -14.50 -20.26 -9.27
C ARG A 149 -15.17 -21.63 -9.17
N HIS A 150 -14.42 -22.71 -8.90
CA HIS A 150 -15.01 -24.03 -8.65
C HIS A 150 -15.90 -24.01 -7.38
N ALA A 151 -15.44 -23.34 -6.32
CA ALA A 151 -16.22 -23.17 -5.09
C ALA A 151 -17.23 -22.00 -5.17
N ARG A 152 -17.02 -21.08 -6.13
CA ARG A 152 -17.80 -19.84 -6.29
C ARG A 152 -18.10 -19.57 -7.75
N PRO A 153 -19.07 -20.30 -8.39
CA PRO A 153 -19.37 -20.17 -9.82
C PRO A 153 -19.77 -18.74 -10.25
N GLY A 154 -20.32 -17.95 -9.33
CA GLY A 154 -20.68 -16.54 -9.58
C GLY A 154 -19.51 -15.55 -9.50
N LEU A 155 -18.29 -16.01 -9.18
CA LEU A 155 -17.12 -15.14 -9.17
C LEU A 155 -16.69 -14.82 -10.61
N CYS A 156 -16.68 -13.53 -10.94
CA CYS A 156 -16.34 -13.09 -12.29
C CYS A 156 -14.88 -13.47 -12.64
N PRO A 157 -14.60 -14.05 -13.81
CA PRO A 157 -13.25 -14.44 -14.22
C PRO A 157 -12.22 -13.30 -14.16
N GLN A 158 -12.64 -12.10 -14.55
CA GLN A 158 -11.78 -10.91 -14.54
C GLN A 158 -11.35 -10.46 -13.12
N TRP A 159 -11.99 -10.96 -12.07
CA TRP A 159 -11.64 -10.70 -10.67
C TRP A 159 -10.74 -11.78 -10.09
N CYS A 160 -10.22 -12.68 -10.93
CA CYS A 160 -9.32 -13.76 -10.54
C CYS A 160 -7.96 -13.61 -11.21
N LEU A 161 -6.93 -13.96 -10.48
CA LEU A 161 -5.56 -14.08 -10.99
C LEU A 161 -5.49 -15.22 -12.01
N ALA A 162 -4.87 -14.98 -13.14
CA ALA A 162 -4.45 -16.03 -14.04
C ALA A 162 -3.21 -16.76 -13.50
N GLU A 163 -2.81 -17.83 -14.18
CA GLU A 163 -1.59 -18.55 -13.83
C GLU A 163 -0.37 -17.61 -13.84
N GLY A 164 0.44 -17.70 -12.81
CA GLY A 164 1.63 -16.86 -12.63
C GLY A 164 1.35 -15.41 -12.18
N GLU A 165 0.12 -14.90 -12.27
CA GLU A 165 -0.20 -13.57 -11.77
C GLU A 165 -0.25 -13.52 -10.23
N PRO A 166 0.04 -12.35 -9.61
CA PRO A 166 0.43 -11.07 -10.21
C PRO A 166 1.93 -10.96 -10.51
N ALA A 167 2.76 -11.95 -10.13
CA ALA A 167 4.22 -11.88 -10.25
C ALA A 167 4.68 -11.74 -11.71
N SER A 168 4.03 -12.42 -12.65
CA SER A 168 4.36 -12.35 -14.09
C SER A 168 4.09 -10.97 -14.73
N LEU A 169 3.34 -10.11 -14.06
CA LEU A 169 3.06 -8.74 -14.52
C LEU A 169 4.07 -7.72 -14.03
N LEU A 170 4.97 -8.12 -13.13
CA LEU A 170 6.02 -7.24 -12.63
C LEU A 170 7.07 -7.03 -13.74
N GLY A 171 7.38 -5.77 -14.05
CA GLY A 171 8.49 -5.44 -14.93
C GLY A 171 9.86 -5.62 -14.24
N ALA A 172 10.95 -5.46 -15.01
CA ALA A 172 12.33 -5.56 -14.51
C ALA A 172 12.68 -4.61 -13.35
N GLY A 173 11.78 -3.67 -13.01
CA GLY A 173 11.95 -2.74 -11.89
C GLY A 173 11.59 -3.33 -10.52
N PHE A 174 11.17 -4.59 -10.45
CA PHE A 174 10.77 -5.26 -9.20
C PHE A 174 11.47 -6.60 -9.02
N GLU A 175 11.74 -6.92 -7.76
CA GLU A 175 12.18 -8.23 -7.28
C GLU A 175 11.03 -8.90 -6.53
N VAL A 176 10.67 -10.13 -6.89
CA VAL A 176 9.69 -10.93 -6.13
C VAL A 176 10.37 -11.48 -4.90
N LEU A 177 9.89 -11.08 -3.72
CA LEU A 177 10.42 -11.57 -2.44
C LEU A 177 9.73 -12.86 -2.00
N ASP A 178 8.44 -13.00 -2.31
CA ASP A 178 7.63 -14.13 -1.88
C ASP A 178 6.37 -14.27 -2.72
N VAL A 179 5.99 -15.53 -3.01
CA VAL A 179 4.68 -15.88 -3.58
C VAL A 179 4.14 -17.05 -2.78
N ARG A 180 2.88 -16.97 -2.36
CA ARG A 180 2.21 -18.02 -1.59
C ARG A 180 0.88 -18.37 -2.20
N GLU A 181 0.71 -19.66 -2.46
CA GLU A 181 -0.61 -20.21 -2.73
C GLU A 181 -1.34 -20.43 -1.40
N LEU A 182 -2.60 -20.05 -1.36
CA LEU A 182 -3.48 -20.14 -0.20
C LEU A 182 -4.71 -20.97 -0.58
N PRO A 183 -4.56 -22.32 -0.67
CA PRO A 183 -5.61 -23.20 -1.21
C PRO A 183 -6.84 -23.24 -0.30
N ASP A 184 -6.65 -23.13 1.00
CA ASP A 184 -7.69 -23.40 2.03
C ASP A 184 -8.32 -22.13 2.57
N SER A 185 -8.32 -21.01 1.82
CA SER A 185 -9.06 -19.85 2.30
C SER A 185 -10.57 -20.17 2.34
N GLN A 186 -11.25 -19.70 3.39
CA GLN A 186 -12.70 -19.94 3.59
C GLN A 186 -13.58 -19.51 2.40
N ARG A 187 -13.02 -18.74 1.45
CA ARG A 187 -13.72 -18.20 0.29
C ARG A 187 -13.22 -18.75 -1.04
N GLY A 188 -12.32 -19.74 -1.02
CA GLY A 188 -11.68 -20.33 -2.18
C GLY A 188 -10.19 -19.98 -2.31
N PRO A 189 -9.45 -20.67 -3.18
CA PRO A 189 -8.03 -20.48 -3.37
C PRO A 189 -7.65 -19.06 -3.73
N LYS A 190 -6.55 -18.61 -3.15
CA LYS A 190 -5.97 -17.28 -3.39
C LYS A 190 -4.47 -17.41 -3.60
N ARG A 191 -3.89 -16.38 -4.17
CA ARG A 191 -2.44 -16.19 -4.24
C ARG A 191 -2.07 -14.84 -3.65
N ALA A 192 -1.05 -14.85 -2.79
CA ALA A 192 -0.44 -13.66 -2.22
C ALA A 192 0.99 -13.49 -2.76
N MET A 193 1.35 -12.26 -3.07
CA MET A 193 2.69 -11.88 -3.53
C MET A 193 3.21 -10.71 -2.69
N LEU A 194 4.50 -10.74 -2.38
CA LEU A 194 5.25 -9.59 -1.89
C LEU A 194 6.44 -9.36 -2.83
N ALA A 195 6.57 -8.14 -3.33
CA ALA A 195 7.65 -7.73 -4.21
C ALA A 195 8.27 -6.43 -3.72
N ARG A 196 9.52 -6.18 -4.08
CA ARG A 196 10.26 -4.95 -3.80
C ARG A 196 10.57 -4.22 -5.10
N ARG A 197 10.28 -2.94 -5.16
CA ARG A 197 10.78 -2.09 -6.24
C ARG A 197 12.27 -1.86 -6.07
N HIS A 198 13.05 -1.99 -7.15
CA HIS A 198 14.47 -1.70 -7.09
C HIS A 198 14.73 -0.26 -6.62
N ALA A 199 15.73 -0.08 -5.78
CA ALA A 199 16.20 1.25 -5.43
C ALA A 199 16.79 1.91 -6.69
N MET A 200 16.56 3.20 -6.87
CA MET A 200 17.30 3.94 -7.90
C MET A 200 18.80 3.85 -7.55
N PRO A 201 19.69 3.55 -8.50
CA PRO A 201 21.12 3.65 -8.23
C PRO A 201 21.39 5.06 -7.72
N GLY A 202 21.92 5.16 -6.50
CA GLY A 202 22.11 6.42 -5.81
C GLY A 202 22.88 7.37 -6.72
N ARG A 203 22.39 8.58 -6.95
CA ARG A 203 23.25 9.69 -7.35
C ARG A 203 24.31 9.77 -6.25
N ALA A 204 25.55 9.41 -6.58
CA ALA A 204 26.68 9.57 -5.68
C ALA A 204 26.58 11.01 -5.13
N ARG A 205 26.42 11.13 -3.82
CA ARG A 205 26.43 12.42 -3.14
C ARG A 205 27.74 13.08 -3.53
N ALA A 206 27.68 14.16 -4.31
CA ALA A 206 28.87 14.90 -4.67
C ALA A 206 29.64 15.21 -3.37
N PRO A 207 30.95 14.94 -3.30
CA PRO A 207 31.72 15.25 -2.12
C PRO A 207 31.55 16.75 -1.84
N GLY A 208 31.02 17.06 -0.65
CA GLY A 208 30.86 18.45 -0.22
C GLY A 208 32.16 19.20 -0.31
N PRO A 209 32.12 20.54 -0.55
CA PRO A 209 33.33 21.35 -0.70
C PRO A 209 34.23 21.13 0.52
N ARG A 210 35.45 20.69 0.27
CA ARG A 210 36.49 20.57 1.31
C ARG A 210 36.70 21.96 1.89
N THR A 211 36.33 22.21 3.10
CA THR A 211 36.73 23.42 3.87
C THR A 211 38.23 23.41 3.99
N ARG A 212 38.86 24.32 3.26
CA ARG A 212 40.27 24.63 3.46
C ARG A 212 40.44 25.16 4.88
N SER A 213 41.03 24.35 5.74
CA SER A 213 41.50 24.82 7.05
C SER A 213 42.55 25.93 6.79
N ALA A 214 42.20 27.15 7.17
CA ALA A 214 43.14 28.25 7.19
C ALA A 214 44.19 27.96 8.27
N ARG A 215 45.41 27.67 7.87
CA ARG A 215 46.54 27.65 8.80
C ARG A 215 46.79 29.09 9.26
N THR A 216 46.49 29.32 10.53
CA THR A 216 46.92 30.54 11.23
C THR A 216 48.43 30.49 11.37
N GLU A 217 49.12 31.33 10.60
CA GLU A 217 50.57 31.54 10.69
C GLU A 217 50.85 32.37 11.94
N VAL A 218 51.38 31.72 12.97
CA VAL A 218 51.83 32.38 14.22
C VAL A 218 53.12 33.11 13.91
N ALA A 219 53.07 34.44 13.88
CA ALA A 219 54.22 35.31 13.79
C ALA A 219 55.11 35.14 15.06
N ARG A 220 56.40 34.82 14.85
CA ARG A 220 57.42 34.79 15.89
C ARG A 220 57.83 36.22 16.24
N PRO A 221 57.96 36.57 17.53
CA PRO A 221 58.59 37.84 17.93
C PRO A 221 60.08 37.78 17.67
N GLY A 222 60.62 38.80 17.03
CA GLY A 222 62.03 38.99 16.83
C GLY A 222 62.76 39.38 18.12
N PRO A 223 64.09 39.13 18.21
CA PRO A 223 64.87 39.46 19.42
C PRO A 223 65.12 40.95 19.50
N GLY A 224 64.82 41.52 20.69
CA GLY A 224 65.22 42.93 21.01
C GLY A 224 66.71 43.04 21.22
N GLY A 225 67.22 44.19 20.74
CA GLY A 225 68.44 44.78 21.15
C GLY A 225 68.19 46.05 21.95
#